data_fe05399b5944fb5c19c46a8712713fba
#
_entry.id   fe05399b5944fb5c19c46a8712713fba
#
_cell.length_a   1.000
_cell.length_b   1.000
_cell.length_c   1.000
_cell.angle_alpha   90.00
_cell.angle_beta   90.00
_cell.angle_gamma   90.00
#
_symmetry.space_group_name_H-M   'P 1'
#
loop_
_entity.id
_entity.type
_entity.pdbx_description
1 polymer ?
#
loop_
_entity_poly.entity_id
_entity_poly.type
_entity_poly.pdbx_seq_one_letter_code
_entity_poly.pdbx_strand_id
1 'polypeptide(L)'
;FLDPKRQYSCAYFKNENDTLEDAQNNKIQHIIKKLNVKPNQKVLDIGCGWGSLAIDIAQTANCEVTGITLSENQFNYCNKKAKELNLENQLTFKLVDYRQLNEKFDRIVSVGMFEHVGRKFYKKFFKQIDNLLSDDGVSLVHTIGSVNPPRDPHPWITKYIFPGGYTPSLSEVTTPIEKAGLIVSDIEVLRLHYSHTLR
;
A
#
# COMPACT_ATOMS: atom_id res chain seq x y z
N PHE A 1 -6.17 13.49 -14.24
CA PHE A 1 -5.63 14.01 -12.97
C PHE A 1 -4.73 12.99 -12.26
N LEU A 2 -4.66 11.75 -12.73
CA LEU A 2 -3.68 10.77 -12.27
C LEU A 2 -2.44 10.81 -13.17
N ASP A 3 -1.31 10.32 -12.64
CA ASP A 3 -0.11 10.08 -13.41
C ASP A 3 -0.32 8.97 -14.48
N PRO A 4 0.57 8.79 -15.46
CA PRO A 4 0.42 7.75 -16.49
C PRO A 4 0.32 6.32 -15.93
N LYS A 5 0.90 6.06 -14.76
CA LYS A 5 0.83 4.77 -14.06
C LYS A 5 -0.44 4.60 -13.22
N ARG A 6 -1.35 5.58 -13.24
CA ARG A 6 -2.65 5.58 -12.54
C ARG A 6 -2.55 5.37 -11.03
N GLN A 7 -1.51 5.93 -10.40
CA GLN A 7 -1.35 5.86 -8.95
C GLN A 7 -2.35 6.79 -8.25
N TYR A 8 -3.15 6.25 -7.35
CA TYR A 8 -4.17 6.99 -6.60
C TYR A 8 -3.85 6.98 -5.10
N SER A 9 -2.70 7.57 -4.77
CA SER A 9 -2.22 7.73 -3.39
C SER A 9 -1.24 8.91 -3.31
N CYS A 10 -0.88 9.33 -2.09
CA CYS A 10 0.06 10.43 -1.85
C CYS A 10 1.38 10.17 -2.57
N ALA A 11 1.86 11.12 -3.36
CA ALA A 11 3.15 11.10 -4.04
C ALA A 11 4.29 11.55 -3.10
N TYR A 12 5.54 11.30 -3.47
CA TYR A 12 6.74 11.66 -2.70
C TYR A 12 7.58 12.68 -3.48
N PHE A 13 7.45 13.94 -3.13
CA PHE A 13 8.16 15.06 -3.77
C PHE A 13 9.54 15.23 -3.12
N LYS A 14 10.61 14.95 -3.83
CA LYS A 14 11.98 15.20 -3.37
C LYS A 14 12.35 16.66 -3.50
N ASN A 15 11.81 17.33 -4.51
CA ASN A 15 12.05 18.73 -4.82
C ASN A 15 10.70 19.43 -5.05
N GLU A 16 10.65 20.73 -4.82
CA GLU A 16 9.44 21.55 -5.04
C GLU A 16 8.98 21.60 -6.49
N ASN A 17 9.91 21.36 -7.43
CA ASN A 17 9.66 21.39 -8.88
C ASN A 17 9.37 19.99 -9.47
N ASP A 18 9.30 18.95 -8.66
CA ASP A 18 8.97 17.61 -9.15
C ASP A 18 7.55 17.64 -9.78
N THR A 19 7.41 17.04 -10.96
CA THR A 19 6.08 16.78 -11.52
C THR A 19 5.36 15.70 -10.70
N LEU A 20 4.04 15.59 -10.87
CA LEU A 20 3.29 14.50 -10.23
C LEU A 20 3.83 13.13 -10.63
N GLU A 21 4.22 12.95 -11.90
CA GLU A 21 4.81 11.70 -12.40
C GLU A 21 6.14 11.40 -11.71
N ASP A 22 7.03 12.39 -11.60
CA ASP A 22 8.32 12.25 -10.89
C ASP A 22 8.09 11.88 -9.42
N ALA A 23 7.19 12.58 -8.76
CA ALA A 23 6.87 12.35 -7.35
C ALA A 23 6.24 10.98 -7.11
N GLN A 24 5.40 10.49 -8.03
CA GLN A 24 4.84 9.14 -7.96
C GLN A 24 5.91 8.06 -8.19
N ASN A 25 6.81 8.26 -9.14
CA ASN A 25 7.96 7.38 -9.34
C ASN A 25 8.89 7.40 -8.11
N ASN A 26 9.15 8.58 -7.54
CA ASN A 26 9.93 8.73 -6.31
C ASN A 26 9.30 7.96 -5.14
N LYS A 27 7.98 7.99 -4.99
CA LYS A 27 7.25 7.21 -3.98
C LYS A 27 7.52 5.72 -4.13
N ILE A 28 7.39 5.16 -5.33
CA ILE A 28 7.65 3.74 -5.59
C ILE A 28 9.07 3.37 -5.18
N GLN A 29 10.06 4.13 -5.64
CA GLN A 29 11.46 3.89 -5.30
C GLN A 29 11.72 4.00 -3.79
N HIS A 30 11.05 4.93 -3.12
CA HIS A 30 11.15 5.09 -1.68
C HIS A 30 10.57 3.87 -0.92
N ILE A 31 9.41 3.38 -1.34
CA ILE A 31 8.79 2.18 -0.79
C ILE A 31 9.68 0.95 -0.99
N ILE A 32 10.20 0.73 -2.20
CA ILE A 32 11.10 -0.41 -2.50
C ILE A 32 12.33 -0.39 -1.59
N LYS A 33 12.93 0.79 -1.38
CA LYS A 33 14.08 0.97 -0.47
C LYS A 33 13.72 0.65 0.99
N LYS A 34 12.59 1.17 1.50
CA LYS A 34 12.13 0.91 2.87
C LYS A 34 11.80 -0.57 3.10
N LEU A 35 11.20 -1.23 2.13
CA LEU A 35 10.94 -2.67 2.19
C LEU A 35 12.23 -3.51 2.10
N ASN A 36 13.33 -2.93 1.62
CA ASN A 36 14.59 -3.64 1.40
C ASN A 36 14.37 -4.95 0.61
N VAL A 37 13.63 -4.83 -0.51
CA VAL A 37 13.31 -5.97 -1.37
C VAL A 37 14.57 -6.52 -1.99
N LYS A 38 14.73 -7.86 -1.95
CA LYS A 38 15.89 -8.57 -2.51
C LYS A 38 15.44 -9.55 -3.60
N PRO A 39 16.34 -9.94 -4.51
CA PRO A 39 16.04 -10.96 -5.52
C PRO A 39 15.48 -12.26 -4.89
N ASN A 40 14.60 -12.90 -5.62
CA ASN A 40 13.94 -14.17 -5.25
C ASN A 40 13.04 -14.11 -4.00
N GLN A 41 12.75 -12.94 -3.46
CA GLN A 41 11.79 -12.78 -2.39
C GLN A 41 10.35 -12.81 -2.91
N LYS A 42 9.43 -13.21 -2.05
CA LYS A 42 7.98 -13.14 -2.27
C LYS A 42 7.42 -11.86 -1.68
N VAL A 43 6.79 -11.05 -2.51
CA VAL A 43 6.22 -9.75 -2.12
C VAL A 43 4.71 -9.78 -2.31
N LEU A 44 3.96 -9.30 -1.32
CA LEU A 44 2.52 -9.11 -1.40
C LEU A 44 2.19 -7.62 -1.44
N ASP A 45 1.40 -7.20 -2.42
CA ASP A 45 0.81 -5.85 -2.52
C ASP A 45 -0.69 -5.92 -2.21
N ILE A 46 -1.09 -5.48 -1.00
CA ILE A 46 -2.48 -5.53 -0.53
C ILE A 46 -3.22 -4.27 -0.97
N GLY A 47 -4.18 -4.45 -1.88
CA GLY A 47 -4.88 -3.32 -2.50
C GLY A 47 -4.05 -2.71 -3.62
N CYS A 48 -3.55 -3.53 -4.53
CA CYS A 48 -2.58 -3.18 -5.57
C CYS A 48 -3.07 -2.11 -6.57
N GLY A 49 -4.34 -1.73 -6.52
CA GLY A 49 -4.92 -0.74 -7.42
C GLY A 49 -4.73 -1.14 -8.89
N TRP A 50 -4.19 -0.25 -9.70
CA TRP A 50 -3.88 -0.49 -11.11
C TRP A 50 -2.54 -1.21 -11.34
N GLY A 51 -1.91 -1.73 -10.28
CA GLY A 51 -0.76 -2.63 -10.34
C GLY A 51 0.60 -1.96 -10.52
N SER A 52 0.68 -0.63 -10.56
CA SER A 52 1.94 0.08 -10.84
C SER A 52 3.06 -0.23 -9.85
N LEU A 53 2.76 -0.25 -8.55
CA LEU A 53 3.73 -0.58 -7.52
C LEU A 53 4.23 -2.03 -7.65
N ALA A 54 3.31 -2.98 -7.81
CA ALA A 54 3.66 -4.40 -7.99
C ALA A 54 4.52 -4.62 -9.23
N ILE A 55 4.19 -3.96 -10.36
CA ILE A 55 4.96 -4.01 -11.61
C ILE A 55 6.39 -3.47 -11.38
N ASP A 56 6.52 -2.28 -10.80
CA ASP A 56 7.83 -1.67 -10.58
C ASP A 56 8.69 -2.49 -9.59
N ILE A 57 8.09 -3.10 -8.57
CA ILE A 57 8.81 -4.00 -7.65
C ILE A 57 9.34 -5.21 -8.42
N ALA A 58 8.50 -5.87 -9.22
CA ALA A 58 8.91 -7.05 -10.01
C ALA A 58 10.05 -6.72 -10.97
N GLN A 59 9.96 -5.60 -11.69
CA GLN A 59 10.98 -5.17 -12.64
C GLN A 59 12.31 -4.77 -11.97
N THR A 60 12.22 -4.13 -10.78
CA THR A 60 13.41 -3.55 -10.13
C THR A 60 14.20 -4.59 -9.33
N ALA A 61 13.51 -5.52 -8.67
CA ALA A 61 14.11 -6.38 -7.64
C ALA A 61 14.28 -7.85 -8.07
N ASN A 62 13.84 -8.23 -9.26
CA ASN A 62 13.85 -9.64 -9.72
C ASN A 62 13.26 -10.59 -8.65
N CYS A 63 12.06 -10.30 -8.20
CA CYS A 63 11.34 -11.02 -7.15
C CYS A 63 9.96 -11.49 -7.63
N GLU A 64 9.31 -12.36 -6.87
CA GLU A 64 7.93 -12.79 -7.13
C GLU A 64 6.97 -11.83 -6.44
N VAL A 65 6.06 -11.20 -7.19
CA VAL A 65 5.08 -10.26 -6.63
C VAL A 65 3.66 -10.77 -6.82
N THR A 66 2.91 -10.81 -5.74
CA THR A 66 1.46 -11.07 -5.76
C THR A 66 0.73 -9.76 -5.44
N GLY A 67 -0.01 -9.22 -6.40
CA GLY A 67 -0.91 -8.08 -6.18
C GLY A 67 -2.34 -8.55 -5.96
N ILE A 68 -3.01 -8.05 -4.94
CA ILE A 68 -4.42 -8.40 -4.69
C ILE A 68 -5.32 -7.17 -4.70
N THR A 69 -6.51 -7.34 -5.24
CA THR A 69 -7.57 -6.32 -5.29
C THR A 69 -8.95 -6.95 -5.16
N LEU A 70 -9.95 -6.16 -4.79
CA LEU A 70 -11.37 -6.55 -4.82
C LEU A 70 -12.11 -5.98 -6.05
N SER A 71 -11.43 -5.24 -6.91
CA SER A 71 -12.00 -4.66 -8.13
C SER A 71 -11.71 -5.53 -9.35
N GLU A 72 -12.74 -6.06 -9.97
CA GLU A 72 -12.63 -6.82 -11.24
C GLU A 72 -11.96 -5.99 -12.35
N ASN A 73 -12.30 -4.70 -12.45
CA ASN A 73 -11.71 -3.81 -13.45
C ASN A 73 -10.19 -3.66 -13.26
N GLN A 74 -9.73 -3.48 -12.02
CA GLN A 74 -8.31 -3.41 -11.70
C GLN A 74 -7.62 -4.74 -11.96
N PHE A 75 -8.21 -5.84 -11.51
CA PHE A 75 -7.71 -7.19 -11.74
C PHE A 75 -7.49 -7.48 -13.23
N ASN A 76 -8.50 -7.22 -14.08
CA ASN A 76 -8.42 -7.43 -15.51
C ASN A 76 -7.36 -6.55 -16.17
N TYR A 77 -7.29 -5.27 -15.78
CA TYR A 77 -6.27 -4.34 -16.26
C TYR A 77 -4.86 -4.82 -15.89
N CYS A 78 -4.64 -5.19 -14.62
CA CYS A 78 -3.34 -5.63 -14.13
C CYS A 78 -2.84 -6.89 -14.85
N ASN A 79 -3.70 -7.88 -15.06
CA ASN A 79 -3.34 -9.09 -15.81
C ASN A 79 -2.99 -8.80 -17.27
N LYS A 80 -3.77 -7.92 -17.93
CA LYS A 80 -3.45 -7.47 -19.29
C LYS A 80 -2.08 -6.79 -19.32
N LYS A 81 -1.82 -5.90 -18.34
CA LYS A 81 -0.56 -5.16 -18.26
C LYS A 81 0.65 -6.06 -17.98
N ALA A 82 0.50 -7.07 -17.11
CA ALA A 82 1.55 -8.06 -16.84
C ALA A 82 1.94 -8.81 -18.13
N LYS A 83 0.96 -9.22 -18.94
CA LYS A 83 1.20 -9.86 -20.26
C LYS A 83 1.90 -8.93 -21.24
N GLU A 84 1.43 -7.69 -21.38
CA GLU A 84 2.05 -6.69 -22.26
C GLU A 84 3.54 -6.46 -21.93
N LEU A 85 3.91 -6.60 -20.66
CA LEU A 85 5.27 -6.41 -20.17
C LEU A 85 6.09 -7.71 -20.07
N ASN A 86 5.52 -8.88 -20.41
CA ASN A 86 6.14 -10.20 -20.28
C ASN A 86 6.61 -10.52 -18.84
N LEU A 87 5.80 -10.14 -17.84
CA LEU A 87 6.11 -10.31 -16.41
C LEU A 87 5.31 -11.45 -15.75
N GLU A 88 4.59 -12.28 -16.49
CA GLU A 88 3.68 -13.31 -15.97
C GLU A 88 4.39 -14.35 -15.10
N ASN A 89 5.68 -14.54 -15.28
CA ASN A 89 6.49 -15.45 -14.46
C ASN A 89 6.89 -14.88 -13.11
N GLN A 90 6.81 -13.56 -12.93
CA GLN A 90 7.23 -12.85 -11.70
C GLN A 90 6.06 -12.14 -11.01
N LEU A 91 4.96 -11.94 -11.72
CA LEU A 91 3.87 -11.08 -11.27
C LEU A 91 2.53 -11.79 -11.41
N THR A 92 1.88 -12.02 -10.29
CA THR A 92 0.56 -12.65 -10.23
C THR A 92 -0.44 -11.67 -9.63
N PHE A 93 -1.58 -11.45 -10.29
CA PHE A 93 -2.69 -10.69 -9.71
C PHE A 93 -3.83 -11.63 -9.32
N LYS A 94 -4.45 -11.38 -8.15
CA LYS A 94 -5.57 -12.19 -7.63
C LYS A 94 -6.75 -11.27 -7.26
N LEU A 95 -7.95 -11.69 -7.61
CA LEU A 95 -9.19 -11.06 -7.17
C LEU A 95 -9.62 -11.73 -5.87
N VAL A 96 -9.06 -11.28 -4.74
CA VAL A 96 -9.22 -11.95 -3.44
C VAL A 96 -9.07 -10.95 -2.29
N ASP A 97 -9.77 -11.21 -1.19
CA ASP A 97 -9.60 -10.49 0.06
C ASP A 97 -8.35 -10.97 0.80
N TYR A 98 -7.52 -10.04 1.32
CA TYR A 98 -6.30 -10.37 2.06
C TYR A 98 -6.56 -11.33 3.25
N ARG A 99 -7.77 -11.34 3.81
CA ARG A 99 -8.18 -12.22 4.92
C ARG A 99 -8.28 -13.69 4.53
N GLN A 100 -8.33 -13.99 3.23
CA GLN A 100 -8.43 -15.36 2.70
C GLN A 100 -7.07 -15.95 2.30
N LEU A 101 -6.01 -15.13 2.36
CA LEU A 101 -4.66 -15.60 2.09
C LEU A 101 -4.09 -16.37 3.29
N ASN A 102 -3.28 -17.38 3.00
CA ASN A 102 -2.60 -18.22 4.00
C ASN A 102 -1.15 -18.58 3.62
N GLU A 103 -0.65 -18.05 2.51
CA GLU A 103 0.75 -18.21 2.08
C GLU A 103 1.67 -17.19 2.76
N LYS A 104 2.97 -17.49 2.83
CA LYS A 104 3.97 -16.63 3.46
C LYS A 104 4.67 -15.74 2.43
N PHE A 105 4.97 -14.50 2.88
CA PHE A 105 5.65 -13.48 2.08
C PHE A 105 6.82 -12.88 2.87
N ASP A 106 7.90 -12.58 2.19
CA ASP A 106 9.07 -11.92 2.78
C ASP A 106 8.83 -10.42 2.96
N ARG A 107 8.02 -9.84 2.09
CA ARG A 107 7.68 -8.42 2.11
C ARG A 107 6.18 -8.24 1.87
N ILE A 108 5.56 -7.38 2.67
CA ILE A 108 4.15 -7.00 2.48
C ILE A 108 4.06 -5.50 2.36
N VAL A 109 3.37 -5.01 1.35
CA VAL A 109 3.08 -3.59 1.18
C VAL A 109 1.59 -3.34 1.06
N SER A 110 1.12 -2.23 1.61
CA SER A 110 -0.25 -1.74 1.43
C SER A 110 -0.22 -0.22 1.38
N VAL A 111 -0.72 0.36 0.28
CA VAL A 111 -0.68 1.81 0.04
C VAL A 111 -2.07 2.33 -0.26
N GLY A 112 -2.60 3.21 0.61
CA GLY A 112 -3.90 3.86 0.42
C GLY A 112 -5.11 2.91 0.55
N MET A 113 -4.94 1.75 1.21
CA MET A 113 -6.01 0.79 1.45
C MET A 113 -6.47 0.78 2.91
N PHE A 114 -5.54 1.08 3.84
CA PHE A 114 -5.79 0.97 5.27
C PHE A 114 -6.92 1.89 5.76
N GLU A 115 -7.18 3.00 5.07
CA GLU A 115 -8.30 3.92 5.29
C GLU A 115 -9.67 3.23 5.19
N HIS A 116 -9.74 2.12 4.44
CA HIS A 116 -10.95 1.34 4.20
C HIS A 116 -11.10 0.11 5.11
N VAL A 117 -10.10 -0.19 5.93
CA VAL A 117 -10.14 -1.33 6.87
C VAL A 117 -11.15 -1.10 8.00
N GLY A 118 -11.25 0.15 8.48
CA GLY A 118 -12.12 0.53 9.61
C GLY A 118 -11.54 0.18 10.99
N ARG A 119 -11.69 1.10 11.94
CA ARG A 119 -11.09 1.05 13.31
C ARG A 119 -11.27 -0.31 14.02
N LYS A 120 -12.47 -0.87 13.94
CA LYS A 120 -12.81 -2.15 14.61
C LYS A 120 -11.99 -3.33 14.10
N PHE A 121 -11.40 -3.22 12.91
CA PHE A 121 -10.70 -4.31 12.23
C PHE A 121 -9.18 -4.15 12.21
N TYR A 122 -8.61 -3.05 12.72
CA TYR A 122 -7.17 -2.81 12.72
C TYR A 122 -6.38 -3.97 13.37
N LYS A 123 -6.85 -4.49 14.51
CA LYS A 123 -6.22 -5.66 15.14
C LYS A 123 -6.24 -6.90 14.22
N LYS A 124 -7.34 -7.14 13.51
CA LYS A 124 -7.45 -8.27 12.57
C LYS A 124 -6.54 -8.07 11.36
N PHE A 125 -6.44 -6.84 10.87
CA PHE A 125 -5.56 -6.49 9.75
C PHE A 125 -4.10 -6.78 10.08
N PHE A 126 -3.59 -6.23 11.20
CA PHE A 126 -2.20 -6.45 11.58
C PHE A 126 -1.92 -7.90 12.00
N LYS A 127 -2.88 -8.59 12.61
CA LYS A 127 -2.73 -10.02 12.88
C LYS A 127 -2.66 -10.85 11.59
N GLN A 128 -3.38 -10.47 10.56
CA GLN A 128 -3.28 -11.12 9.25
C GLN A 128 -1.93 -10.81 8.58
N ILE A 129 -1.43 -9.58 8.67
CA ILE A 129 -0.06 -9.25 8.23
C ILE A 129 0.97 -10.15 8.93
N ASP A 130 0.92 -10.27 10.25
CA ASP A 130 1.78 -11.15 11.04
C ASP A 130 1.69 -12.61 10.56
N ASN A 131 0.48 -13.10 10.35
CA ASN A 131 0.26 -14.46 9.85
C ASN A 131 0.84 -14.69 8.43
N LEU A 132 0.86 -13.66 7.59
CA LEU A 132 1.36 -13.74 6.21
C LEU A 132 2.85 -13.42 6.07
N LEU A 133 3.48 -12.77 7.05
CA LEU A 133 4.92 -12.50 7.04
C LEU A 133 5.72 -13.77 7.33
N SER A 134 6.83 -13.95 6.65
CA SER A 134 7.92 -14.85 7.06
C SER A 134 8.60 -14.32 8.33
N ASP A 135 9.41 -15.14 8.99
CA ASP A 135 10.02 -14.79 10.29
C ASP A 135 10.87 -13.52 10.22
N ASP A 136 11.62 -13.31 9.13
CA ASP A 136 12.41 -12.10 8.86
C ASP A 136 11.66 -11.09 7.95
N GLY A 137 10.33 -11.22 7.88
CA GLY A 137 9.50 -10.43 6.99
C GLY A 137 9.38 -8.97 7.42
N VAL A 138 9.25 -8.08 6.43
CA VAL A 138 9.01 -6.64 6.65
C VAL A 138 7.70 -6.24 5.98
N SER A 139 6.88 -5.50 6.71
CA SER A 139 5.66 -4.90 6.16
C SER A 139 5.75 -3.37 6.16
N LEU A 140 5.25 -2.75 5.08
CA LEU A 140 5.08 -1.31 4.96
C LEU A 140 3.60 -0.99 4.73
N VAL A 141 3.02 -0.24 5.65
CA VAL A 141 1.63 0.26 5.52
C VAL A 141 1.68 1.78 5.38
N HIS A 142 1.22 2.27 4.23
CA HIS A 142 1.10 3.69 3.95
C HIS A 142 -0.39 4.08 3.97
N THR A 143 -0.73 5.09 4.76
CA THR A 143 -2.11 5.56 4.92
C THR A 143 -2.16 7.07 5.14
N ILE A 144 -3.28 7.69 4.82
CA ILE A 144 -3.57 9.05 5.27
C ILE A 144 -3.79 8.98 6.78
N GLY A 145 -3.00 9.73 7.53
CA GLY A 145 -3.08 9.80 8.99
C GLY A 145 -3.54 11.16 9.50
N SER A 146 -4.12 11.16 10.69
CA SER A 146 -4.46 12.39 11.42
C SER A 146 -3.36 12.76 12.42
N VAL A 147 -2.97 14.04 12.43
CA VAL A 147 -2.08 14.60 13.46
C VAL A 147 -2.80 14.90 14.76
N ASN A 148 -4.13 14.89 14.75
CA ASN A 148 -4.97 15.13 15.91
C ASN A 148 -5.26 13.81 16.66
N PRO A 149 -5.67 13.90 17.94
CA PRO A 149 -6.25 12.75 18.65
C PRO A 149 -7.38 12.08 17.86
N PRO A 150 -7.71 10.82 18.18
CA PRO A 150 -8.81 10.10 17.54
C PRO A 150 -10.10 10.91 17.53
N ARG A 151 -10.69 11.08 16.34
CA ARG A 151 -11.98 11.76 16.15
C ARG A 151 -12.70 11.17 14.96
N ASP A 152 -14.01 11.26 14.95
CA ASP A 152 -14.79 10.83 13.78
C ASP A 152 -14.53 11.80 12.61
N PRO A 153 -14.46 11.28 11.38
CA PRO A 153 -14.27 12.11 10.19
C PRO A 153 -15.49 13.02 9.96
N HIS A 154 -15.23 14.14 9.29
CA HIS A 154 -16.31 15.08 8.98
C HIS A 154 -17.39 14.39 8.12
N PRO A 155 -18.71 14.53 8.45
CA PRO A 155 -19.80 13.86 7.73
C PRO A 155 -19.81 14.09 6.22
N TRP A 156 -19.39 15.28 5.77
CA TRP A 156 -19.28 15.62 4.35
C TRP A 156 -18.22 14.75 3.65
N ILE A 157 -17.06 14.55 4.28
CA ILE A 157 -15.98 13.71 3.74
C ILE A 157 -16.45 12.25 3.59
N THR A 158 -17.08 11.70 4.64
CA THR A 158 -17.57 10.31 4.63
C THR A 158 -18.73 10.08 3.69
N LYS A 159 -19.52 11.13 3.39
CA LYS A 159 -20.66 11.03 2.48
C LYS A 159 -20.29 11.18 1.01
N TYR A 160 -19.38 12.12 0.69
CA TYR A 160 -19.18 12.57 -0.68
C TYR A 160 -17.80 12.30 -1.25
N ILE A 161 -16.76 12.14 -0.42
CA ILE A 161 -15.37 12.02 -0.87
C ILE A 161 -14.85 10.59 -0.67
N PHE A 162 -14.90 10.08 0.56
CA PHE A 162 -14.43 8.74 0.92
C PHE A 162 -15.49 8.00 1.74
N PRO A 163 -16.53 7.45 1.08
CA PRO A 163 -17.57 6.69 1.77
C PRO A 163 -16.97 5.52 2.56
N GLY A 164 -17.23 5.51 3.88
CA GLY A 164 -16.68 4.50 4.78
C GLY A 164 -15.20 4.63 5.12
N GLY A 165 -14.50 5.62 4.56
CA GLY A 165 -13.09 5.88 4.85
C GLY A 165 -12.88 6.49 6.24
N TYR A 166 -11.74 6.16 6.85
CA TYR A 166 -11.32 6.68 8.15
C TYR A 166 -9.83 7.04 8.13
N THR A 167 -9.49 8.24 8.60
CA THR A 167 -8.10 8.69 8.74
C THR A 167 -7.64 8.50 10.19
N PRO A 168 -6.87 7.44 10.49
CA PRO A 168 -6.48 7.13 11.87
C PRO A 168 -5.47 8.13 12.42
N SER A 169 -5.49 8.35 13.73
CA SER A 169 -4.35 8.92 14.45
C SER A 169 -3.27 7.85 14.65
N LEU A 170 -2.02 8.28 14.86
CA LEU A 170 -0.90 7.36 15.04
C LEU A 170 -1.13 6.37 16.21
N SER A 171 -1.71 6.85 17.31
CA SER A 171 -2.01 6.02 18.50
C SER A 171 -3.02 4.90 18.20
N GLU A 172 -3.91 5.09 17.23
CA GLU A 172 -4.88 4.06 16.81
C GLU A 172 -4.24 2.98 15.95
N VAL A 173 -3.09 3.27 15.33
CA VAL A 173 -2.35 2.34 14.46
C VAL A 173 -1.30 1.56 15.25
N THR A 174 -0.52 2.20 16.09
CA THR A 174 0.59 1.56 16.83
C THR A 174 0.10 0.51 17.80
N THR A 175 -0.95 0.77 18.58
CA THR A 175 -1.50 -0.19 19.55
C THR A 175 -1.95 -1.53 18.90
N PRO A 176 -2.68 -1.57 17.79
CA PRO A 176 -2.98 -2.82 17.08
C PRO A 176 -1.76 -3.55 16.53
N ILE A 177 -0.71 -2.84 16.10
CA ILE A 177 0.55 -3.42 15.61
C ILE A 177 1.23 -4.20 16.75
N GLU A 178 1.44 -3.56 17.89
CA GLU A 178 2.03 -4.21 19.09
C GLU A 178 1.22 -5.43 19.54
N LYS A 179 -0.12 -5.31 19.58
CA LYS A 179 -1.02 -6.43 19.95
C LYS A 179 -1.04 -7.56 18.93
N ALA A 180 -0.59 -7.34 17.72
CA ALA A 180 -0.42 -8.39 16.72
C ALA A 180 0.92 -9.15 16.87
N GLY A 181 1.86 -8.63 17.65
CA GLY A 181 3.20 -9.19 17.83
C GLY A 181 4.24 -8.60 16.87
N LEU A 182 3.88 -7.58 16.12
CA LEU A 182 4.76 -6.88 15.18
C LEU A 182 5.54 -5.76 15.90
N ILE A 183 6.74 -5.49 15.41
CA ILE A 183 7.61 -4.41 15.90
C ILE A 183 7.54 -3.23 14.94
N VAL A 184 7.25 -2.03 15.46
CA VAL A 184 7.35 -0.79 14.70
C VAL A 184 8.82 -0.40 14.58
N SER A 185 9.40 -0.54 13.39
CA SER A 185 10.81 -0.23 13.13
C SER A 185 11.05 1.19 12.62
N ASP A 186 10.05 1.77 11.95
CA ASP A 186 10.14 3.11 11.37
C ASP A 186 8.75 3.74 11.20
N ILE A 187 8.68 5.05 11.39
CA ILE A 187 7.49 5.86 11.11
C ILE A 187 7.93 7.13 10.41
N GLU A 188 7.39 7.35 9.21
CA GLU A 188 7.64 8.55 8.43
C GLU A 188 6.35 9.33 8.18
N VAL A 189 6.36 10.62 8.45
CA VAL A 189 5.20 11.49 8.24
C VAL A 189 5.44 12.36 7.01
N LEU A 190 4.71 12.10 5.95
CA LEU A 190 4.85 12.76 4.64
C LEU A 190 4.17 14.15 4.57
N ARG A 191 3.50 14.57 5.58
CA ARG A 191 2.85 15.86 5.82
C ARG A 191 2.44 16.67 4.56
N LEU A 192 3.35 17.48 3.98
CA LEU A 192 3.04 18.38 2.87
C LEU A 192 2.96 17.69 1.51
N HIS A 193 3.48 16.49 1.36
CA HIS A 193 3.44 15.75 0.10
C HIS A 193 2.02 15.53 -0.41
N TYR A 194 1.06 15.30 0.50
CA TYR A 194 -0.34 15.13 0.10
C TYR A 194 -0.95 16.43 -0.44
N SER A 195 -0.59 17.58 0.12
CA SER A 195 -1.00 18.88 -0.41
C SER A 195 -0.44 19.12 -1.82
N HIS A 196 0.82 18.74 -2.06
CA HIS A 196 1.42 18.85 -3.40
C HIS A 196 0.79 17.85 -4.39
N THR A 197 0.41 16.66 -3.93
CA THR A 197 -0.25 15.65 -4.78
C THR A 197 -1.61 16.11 -5.31
N LEU A 198 -2.30 16.99 -4.59
CA LEU A 198 -3.65 17.48 -4.92
C LEU A 198 -3.65 18.79 -5.74
N ARG A 199 -2.51 19.34 -6.07
CA ARG A 199 -2.35 20.54 -6.93
C ARG A 199 -2.33 20.14 -8.40
#